data_41d91332c63186246e9173b4cae0aa0d
#
_entry.id   41d91332c63186246e9173b4cae0aa0d
#
_cell.length_a   1.000
_cell.length_b   1.000
_cell.length_c   1.000
_cell.angle_alpha   90.00
_cell.angle_beta   90.00
_cell.angle_gamma   90.00
#
_symmetry.space_group_name_H-M   'P 1'
#
loop_
_entity.id
_entity.type
_entity.pdbx_description
1 polymer ?
#
loop_
_entity_poly.entity_id
_entity_poly.type
_entity_poly.pdbx_seq_one_letter_code
_entity_poly.pdbx_strand_id
1 'polypeptide(L)'
;MRELAQEAPVIDFVNAVFAEALTRRASDVHVEPYEDRFLVRMRIDGVLTTARSAPRSNFDAVCSRIKLLSGMDIGERRLPQDGRQSIRVSGQEVDLRVSTLPCSWGESIVLRLLGKTSRLPQLSELGVSAQQEAGFLRLAEHPNGVFLITGPTGSGKTTTIYRLLTHLNDGERKIITVEDPVELDLPGVIQVRVRSEIGLTFAAGLRSILRQDPDVIMVGEIRDPETARIAVQAALTGHMVISTVHTNTALAAIPRLLDLGIEDYLLADVLRGVAGQRLIAACAKTAPAPRPRPRPPLTNRPFRPTCAPSRRTSPPAGWSRSAAPNAATAGSAAASASMSWRRCRRP
;
A
#
# COMPACT_ATOMS: atom_id res chain seq x y z
N MET A 1 -20.01 1.52 -31.46
CA MET A 1 -19.36 1.45 -30.13
C MET A 1 -18.64 2.74 -29.74
N ARG A 2 -17.76 3.31 -30.59
CA ARG A 2 -17.17 4.63 -30.31
C ARG A 2 -18.24 5.74 -30.26
N GLU A 3 -19.21 5.71 -31.12
CA GLU A 3 -20.31 6.67 -31.12
C GLU A 3 -21.17 6.60 -29.87
N LEU A 4 -21.59 5.40 -29.46
CA LEU A 4 -22.34 5.18 -28.20
C LEU A 4 -21.56 5.64 -26.94
N ALA A 5 -20.24 5.51 -26.94
CA ALA A 5 -19.39 5.98 -25.84
C ALA A 5 -19.27 7.51 -25.76
N GLN A 6 -19.70 8.24 -26.82
CA GLN A 6 -19.67 9.68 -26.91
C GLN A 6 -21.06 10.32 -26.77
N GLU A 7 -22.09 9.50 -26.54
CA GLU A 7 -23.42 10.03 -26.26
C GLU A 7 -23.48 10.79 -24.94
N ALA A 8 -24.12 11.92 -24.90
CA ALA A 8 -24.22 12.78 -23.73
C ALA A 8 -24.66 12.03 -22.45
N PRO A 9 -25.68 11.16 -22.47
CA PRO A 9 -26.12 10.44 -21.28
C PRO A 9 -25.05 9.51 -20.69
N VAL A 10 -24.20 8.90 -21.53
CA VAL A 10 -23.11 8.00 -21.08
C VAL A 10 -21.98 8.81 -20.47
N ILE A 11 -21.64 9.94 -21.08
CA ILE A 11 -20.64 10.88 -20.58
C ILE A 11 -21.07 11.40 -19.21
N ASP A 12 -22.31 11.86 -19.09
CA ASP A 12 -22.85 12.40 -17.84
C ASP A 12 -22.90 11.34 -16.74
N PHE A 13 -23.26 10.09 -17.07
CA PHE A 13 -23.26 8.99 -16.12
C PHE A 13 -21.84 8.71 -15.57
N VAL A 14 -20.85 8.60 -16.45
CA VAL A 14 -19.46 8.32 -16.05
C VAL A 14 -18.90 9.49 -15.24
N ASN A 15 -19.13 10.73 -15.65
CA ASN A 15 -18.71 11.92 -14.92
C ASN A 15 -19.38 12.01 -13.54
N ALA A 16 -20.67 11.69 -13.45
CA ALA A 16 -21.39 11.66 -12.17
C ALA A 16 -20.85 10.59 -11.23
N VAL A 17 -20.45 9.41 -11.75
CA VAL A 17 -19.79 8.36 -10.97
C VAL A 17 -18.46 8.86 -10.41
N PHE A 18 -17.64 9.53 -11.22
CA PHE A 18 -16.35 10.07 -10.76
C PHE A 18 -16.54 11.18 -9.73
N ALA A 19 -17.45 12.11 -9.95
CA ALA A 19 -17.76 13.19 -9.02
C ALA A 19 -18.24 12.64 -7.66
N GLU A 20 -19.12 11.63 -7.69
CA GLU A 20 -19.59 10.96 -6.48
C GLU A 20 -18.46 10.23 -5.75
N ALA A 21 -17.60 9.50 -6.48
CA ALA A 21 -16.47 8.79 -5.92
C ALA A 21 -15.48 9.74 -5.20
N LEU A 22 -15.18 10.90 -5.80
CA LEU A 22 -14.35 11.94 -5.20
C LEU A 22 -15.01 12.56 -3.96
N THR A 23 -16.28 12.92 -4.06
CA THR A 23 -17.04 13.50 -2.93
C THR A 23 -17.09 12.54 -1.74
N ARG A 24 -17.29 11.25 -2.01
CA ARG A 24 -17.34 10.19 -0.98
C ARG A 24 -15.94 9.68 -0.57
N ARG A 25 -14.88 10.22 -1.16
CA ARG A 25 -13.48 9.81 -0.93
C ARG A 25 -13.27 8.30 -1.13
N ALA A 26 -13.87 7.76 -2.19
CA ALA A 26 -13.67 6.36 -2.55
C ALA A 26 -12.23 6.14 -3.02
N SER A 27 -11.60 5.06 -2.57
CA SER A 27 -10.29 4.62 -3.08
C SER A 27 -10.40 3.93 -4.44
N ASP A 28 -11.47 3.15 -4.62
CA ASP A 28 -11.69 2.39 -5.85
C ASP A 28 -13.16 2.45 -6.24
N VAL A 29 -13.42 2.45 -7.55
CA VAL A 29 -14.75 2.28 -8.15
C VAL A 29 -14.74 0.99 -8.94
N HIS A 30 -15.75 0.15 -8.71
CA HIS A 30 -15.95 -1.11 -9.41
C HIS A 30 -17.20 -0.99 -10.28
N VAL A 31 -17.10 -1.33 -11.56
CA VAL A 31 -18.23 -1.43 -12.48
C VAL A 31 -18.34 -2.90 -12.88
N GLU A 32 -19.37 -3.54 -12.35
CA GLU A 32 -19.51 -5.00 -12.39
C GLU A 32 -20.78 -5.39 -13.17
N PRO A 33 -20.65 -6.11 -14.32
CA PRO A 33 -21.81 -6.59 -15.07
C PRO A 33 -22.43 -7.83 -14.46
N TYR A 34 -23.74 -7.90 -14.49
CA TYR A 34 -24.57 -9.05 -14.16
C TYR A 34 -25.51 -9.34 -15.32
N GLU A 35 -26.35 -10.35 -15.19
CA GLU A 35 -27.24 -10.80 -16.25
C GLU A 35 -28.21 -9.72 -16.74
N ASP A 36 -28.90 -9.07 -15.81
CA ASP A 36 -29.98 -8.09 -16.07
C ASP A 36 -29.56 -6.62 -15.89
N ARG A 37 -28.47 -6.40 -15.17
CA ARG A 37 -28.02 -5.07 -14.75
C ARG A 37 -26.50 -5.03 -14.63
N PHE A 38 -25.98 -3.84 -14.34
CA PHE A 38 -24.63 -3.68 -13.81
C PHE A 38 -24.66 -2.83 -12.54
N LEU A 39 -23.70 -3.08 -11.67
CA LEU A 39 -23.53 -2.33 -10.43
C LEU A 39 -22.31 -1.46 -10.50
N VAL A 40 -22.44 -0.24 -9.96
CA VAL A 40 -21.31 0.63 -9.62
C VAL A 40 -21.14 0.57 -8.12
N ARG A 41 -20.02 0.03 -7.68
CA ARG A 41 -19.68 -0.10 -6.26
C ARG A 41 -18.46 0.74 -5.94
N MET A 42 -18.43 1.31 -4.77
CA MET A 42 -17.34 2.19 -4.32
C MET A 42 -16.72 1.63 -3.06
N ARG A 43 -15.41 1.60 -3.02
CA ARG A 43 -14.67 1.26 -1.81
C ARG A 43 -14.40 2.51 -1.01
N ILE A 44 -15.05 2.62 0.14
CA ILE A 44 -14.95 3.77 1.05
C ILE A 44 -14.45 3.24 2.39
N ASP A 45 -13.34 3.76 2.88
CA ASP A 45 -12.71 3.31 4.13
C ASP A 45 -12.50 1.77 4.22
N GLY A 46 -12.16 1.16 3.07
CA GLY A 46 -11.95 -0.28 2.95
C GLY A 46 -13.23 -1.10 2.74
N VAL A 47 -14.42 -0.52 2.92
CA VAL A 47 -15.70 -1.20 2.75
C VAL A 47 -16.25 -0.95 1.35
N LEU A 48 -16.66 -2.03 0.68
CA LEU A 48 -17.25 -1.97 -0.65
C LEU A 48 -18.77 -1.78 -0.54
N THR A 49 -19.28 -0.64 -1.03
CA THR A 49 -20.70 -0.28 -0.98
C THR A 49 -21.27 -0.08 -2.38
N THR A 50 -22.50 -0.48 -2.63
CA THR A 50 -23.20 -0.22 -3.89
C THR A 50 -23.62 1.26 -3.93
N ALA A 51 -23.15 1.97 -4.93
CA ALA A 51 -23.50 3.37 -5.18
C ALA A 51 -24.64 3.48 -6.18
N ARG A 52 -24.59 2.72 -7.28
CA ARG A 52 -25.58 2.79 -8.36
C ARG A 52 -25.87 1.41 -8.94
N SER A 53 -27.06 1.26 -9.52
CA SER A 53 -27.45 0.13 -10.35
C SER A 53 -28.07 0.67 -11.63
N ALA A 54 -27.76 0.08 -12.78
CA ALA A 54 -28.31 0.48 -14.06
C ALA A 54 -28.56 -0.74 -14.96
N PRO A 55 -29.48 -0.64 -15.96
CA PRO A 55 -29.78 -1.73 -16.86
C PRO A 55 -28.55 -2.23 -17.63
N ARG A 56 -28.49 -3.52 -17.87
CA ARG A 56 -27.37 -4.16 -18.59
C ARG A 56 -27.16 -3.58 -20.00
N SER A 57 -28.23 -3.10 -20.63
CA SER A 57 -28.19 -2.48 -21.98
C SER A 57 -27.24 -1.28 -22.07
N ASN A 58 -27.03 -0.56 -20.98
CA ASN A 58 -26.17 0.63 -20.96
C ASN A 58 -24.70 0.29 -20.64
N PHE A 59 -24.42 -0.96 -20.23
CA PHE A 59 -23.09 -1.35 -19.74
C PHE A 59 -22.01 -1.20 -20.81
N ASP A 60 -22.29 -1.66 -22.04
CA ASP A 60 -21.29 -1.68 -23.11
C ASP A 60 -20.85 -0.27 -23.53
N ALA A 61 -21.78 0.69 -23.50
CA ALA A 61 -21.46 2.10 -23.73
C ALA A 61 -20.61 2.70 -22.60
N VAL A 62 -20.97 2.41 -21.34
CA VAL A 62 -20.19 2.84 -20.16
C VAL A 62 -18.80 2.21 -20.15
N CYS A 63 -18.69 0.91 -20.43
CA CYS A 63 -17.41 0.22 -20.54
C CYS A 63 -16.52 0.84 -21.64
N SER A 64 -17.08 1.04 -22.83
CA SER A 64 -16.37 1.67 -23.96
C SER A 64 -15.92 3.09 -23.63
N ARG A 65 -16.71 3.87 -22.89
CA ARG A 65 -16.35 5.21 -22.44
C ARG A 65 -15.18 5.20 -21.46
N ILE A 66 -15.19 4.28 -20.50
CA ILE A 66 -14.10 4.14 -19.53
C ILE A 66 -12.81 3.70 -20.22
N LYS A 67 -12.87 2.73 -21.14
CA LYS A 67 -11.72 2.29 -21.93
C LYS A 67 -11.15 3.43 -22.78
N LEU A 68 -12.01 4.20 -23.44
CA LEU A 68 -11.61 5.36 -24.23
C LEU A 68 -10.84 6.38 -23.39
N LEU A 69 -11.38 6.71 -22.20
CA LEU A 69 -10.76 7.65 -21.26
C LEU A 69 -9.41 7.14 -20.74
N SER A 70 -9.18 5.82 -20.73
CA SER A 70 -7.99 5.19 -20.16
C SER A 70 -6.97 4.75 -21.21
N GLY A 71 -7.19 5.10 -22.49
CA GLY A 71 -6.29 4.75 -23.59
C GLY A 71 -6.25 3.28 -23.94
N MET A 72 -7.32 2.52 -23.57
CA MET A 72 -7.44 1.08 -23.85
C MET A 72 -8.09 0.81 -25.19
N ASP A 73 -7.88 -0.41 -25.72
CA ASP A 73 -8.58 -0.87 -26.91
C ASP A 73 -10.04 -1.19 -26.60
N ILE A 74 -10.94 -0.44 -27.25
CA ILE A 74 -12.40 -0.62 -27.11
C ILE A 74 -12.88 -1.90 -27.81
N GLY A 75 -12.17 -2.34 -28.86
CA GLY A 75 -12.51 -3.51 -29.65
C GLY A 75 -12.16 -4.83 -28.98
N GLU A 76 -11.08 -4.86 -28.20
CA GLU A 76 -10.65 -6.06 -27.48
C GLU A 76 -11.42 -6.23 -26.17
N ARG A 77 -12.13 -7.35 -26.01
CA ARG A 77 -12.96 -7.64 -24.83
C ARG A 77 -12.69 -9.00 -24.21
N ARG A 78 -11.78 -9.76 -24.81
CA ARG A 78 -11.48 -11.15 -24.43
C ARG A 78 -10.23 -11.22 -23.55
N LEU A 79 -9.41 -10.17 -23.55
CA LEU A 79 -8.17 -10.10 -22.79
C LEU A 79 -8.25 -9.02 -21.72
N PRO A 80 -7.63 -9.23 -20.55
CA PRO A 80 -7.47 -8.18 -19.56
C PRO A 80 -6.69 -7.00 -20.14
N GLN A 81 -7.06 -5.79 -19.74
CA GLN A 81 -6.35 -4.58 -20.13
C GLN A 81 -6.16 -3.68 -18.92
N ASP A 82 -5.03 -2.98 -18.90
CA ASP A 82 -4.72 -1.96 -17.92
C ASP A 82 -4.50 -0.61 -18.63
N GLY A 83 -5.05 0.44 -18.07
CA GLY A 83 -4.94 1.79 -18.60
C GLY A 83 -4.73 2.82 -17.50
N ARG A 84 -4.28 4.01 -17.91
CA ARG A 84 -4.06 5.13 -17.00
C ARG A 84 -4.48 6.41 -17.67
N GLN A 85 -5.11 7.30 -16.91
CA GLN A 85 -5.51 8.59 -17.39
C GLN A 85 -5.59 9.58 -16.24
N SER A 86 -5.14 10.81 -16.52
CA SER A 86 -5.44 11.95 -15.66
C SER A 86 -6.74 12.59 -16.16
N ILE A 87 -7.70 12.75 -15.26
CA ILE A 87 -8.97 13.43 -15.54
C ILE A 87 -9.13 14.64 -14.64
N ARG A 88 -9.82 15.66 -15.12
CA ARG A 88 -10.21 16.79 -14.29
C ARG A 88 -11.69 16.69 -13.94
N VAL A 89 -11.99 16.55 -12.66
CA VAL A 89 -13.36 16.45 -12.14
C VAL A 89 -13.55 17.54 -11.09
N SER A 90 -14.57 18.38 -11.27
CA SER A 90 -14.86 19.50 -10.36
C SER A 90 -13.64 20.40 -10.05
N GLY A 91 -12.78 20.62 -11.05
CA GLY A 91 -11.59 21.46 -10.93
C GLY A 91 -10.37 20.75 -10.31
N GLN A 92 -10.51 19.52 -9.83
CA GLN A 92 -9.43 18.70 -9.29
C GLN A 92 -8.89 17.74 -10.36
N GLU A 93 -7.58 17.65 -10.47
CA GLU A 93 -6.92 16.65 -11.30
C GLU A 93 -6.75 15.35 -10.51
N VAL A 94 -7.17 14.25 -11.10
CA VAL A 94 -7.16 12.92 -10.49
C VAL A 94 -6.56 11.94 -11.48
N ASP A 95 -5.54 11.21 -11.05
CA ASP A 95 -5.00 10.11 -11.81
C ASP A 95 -5.82 8.84 -11.57
N LEU A 96 -6.25 8.23 -12.66
CA LEU A 96 -6.98 6.97 -12.64
C LEU A 96 -6.07 5.85 -13.13
N ARG A 97 -6.05 4.76 -12.39
CA ARG A 97 -5.61 3.45 -12.90
C ARG A 97 -6.84 2.60 -13.12
N VAL A 98 -6.99 2.11 -14.32
CA VAL A 98 -8.15 1.33 -14.73
C VAL A 98 -7.67 -0.05 -15.15
N SER A 99 -8.29 -1.09 -14.61
CA SER A 99 -8.06 -2.47 -15.03
C SER A 99 -9.38 -3.07 -15.47
N THR A 100 -9.38 -3.79 -16.59
CA THR A 100 -10.54 -4.54 -17.09
C THR A 100 -10.23 -6.01 -17.09
N LEU A 101 -11.21 -6.81 -16.69
CA LEU A 101 -11.12 -8.26 -16.65
C LEU A 101 -12.35 -8.88 -17.32
N PRO A 102 -12.20 -9.69 -18.38
CA PRO A 102 -13.30 -10.41 -18.98
C PRO A 102 -13.98 -11.35 -17.98
N CYS A 103 -15.30 -11.34 -17.93
CA CYS A 103 -16.10 -12.22 -17.10
C CYS A 103 -17.37 -12.66 -17.83
N SER A 104 -18.19 -13.53 -17.21
CA SER A 104 -19.34 -14.18 -17.86
C SER A 104 -20.35 -13.21 -18.48
N TRP A 105 -20.53 -12.06 -17.87
CA TRP A 105 -21.54 -11.06 -18.29
C TRP A 105 -20.93 -9.80 -18.93
N GLY A 106 -19.66 -9.83 -19.35
CA GLY A 106 -18.93 -8.69 -19.93
C GLY A 106 -17.57 -8.50 -19.29
N GLU A 107 -17.14 -7.26 -19.15
CA GLU A 107 -15.84 -6.92 -18.54
C GLU A 107 -16.06 -6.30 -17.16
N SER A 108 -15.52 -6.89 -16.10
CA SER A 108 -15.43 -6.23 -14.81
C SER A 108 -14.37 -5.12 -14.88
N ILE A 109 -14.71 -3.92 -14.42
CA ILE A 109 -13.82 -2.77 -14.47
C ILE A 109 -13.54 -2.30 -13.04
N VAL A 110 -12.28 -2.10 -12.73
CA VAL A 110 -11.84 -1.48 -11.47
C VAL A 110 -11.06 -0.20 -11.79
N LEU A 111 -11.53 0.91 -11.23
CA LEU A 111 -10.88 2.20 -11.36
C LEU A 111 -10.34 2.59 -9.97
N ARG A 112 -9.04 2.70 -9.85
CA ARG A 112 -8.38 3.23 -8.65
C ARG A 112 -8.16 4.72 -8.82
N LEU A 113 -8.71 5.48 -7.89
CA LEU A 113 -8.56 6.94 -7.86
C LEU A 113 -7.30 7.28 -7.06
N LEU A 114 -6.31 7.81 -7.77
CA LEU A 114 -5.08 8.33 -7.18
C LEU A 114 -5.26 9.85 -7.10
N GLY A 115 -5.78 10.32 -5.97
CA GLY A 115 -5.86 11.77 -5.74
C GLY A 115 -4.45 12.35 -5.76
N LYS A 116 -4.19 13.34 -6.61
CA LYS A 116 -2.98 14.15 -6.46
C LYS A 116 -3.11 14.92 -5.14
N THR A 117 -2.59 14.33 -4.08
CA THR A 117 -2.48 15.02 -2.80
C THR A 117 -1.49 16.15 -3.01
N SER A 118 -1.96 17.36 -3.13
CA SER A 118 -1.14 18.56 -3.39
C SER A 118 -0.18 18.88 -2.23
N ARG A 119 -0.32 18.20 -1.09
CA ARG A 119 0.51 18.42 0.09
C ARG A 119 0.90 17.09 0.74
N LEU A 120 2.20 16.87 0.88
CA LEU A 120 2.72 15.77 1.67
C LEU A 120 2.54 16.07 3.18
N PRO A 121 1.82 15.22 3.95
CA PRO A 121 1.59 15.46 5.36
C PRO A 121 2.88 15.38 6.17
N GLN A 122 2.97 16.14 7.27
CA GLN A 122 4.08 16.05 8.22
C GLN A 122 4.04 14.70 8.95
N LEU A 123 5.18 14.20 9.46
CA LEU A 123 5.24 12.95 10.21
C LEU A 123 4.33 12.97 11.44
N SER A 124 4.22 14.10 12.11
CA SER A 124 3.30 14.31 13.23
C SER A 124 1.82 14.19 12.83
N GLU A 125 1.44 14.68 11.64
CA GLU A 125 0.08 14.53 11.09
C GLU A 125 -0.24 13.06 10.75
N LEU A 126 0.79 12.29 10.45
CA LEU A 126 0.69 10.84 10.24
C LEU A 126 0.57 10.06 11.56
N GLY A 127 0.56 10.72 12.72
CA GLY A 127 0.44 10.11 14.03
C GLY A 127 1.75 9.53 14.57
N VAL A 128 2.88 9.93 14.01
CA VAL A 128 4.22 9.62 14.52
C VAL A 128 4.51 10.53 15.72
N SER A 129 4.97 9.95 16.84
CA SER A 129 5.36 10.74 18.01
C SER A 129 6.68 11.49 17.72
N ALA A 130 6.93 12.59 18.44
CA ALA A 130 8.17 13.35 18.29
C ALA A 130 9.43 12.51 18.50
N GLN A 131 9.40 11.54 19.43
CA GLN A 131 10.51 10.62 19.67
C GLN A 131 10.74 9.68 18.47
N GLN A 132 9.68 9.18 17.85
CA GLN A 132 9.76 8.33 16.67
C GLN A 132 10.20 9.12 15.44
N GLU A 133 9.70 10.36 15.28
CA GLU A 133 10.12 11.26 14.23
C GLU A 133 11.62 11.52 14.28
N ALA A 134 12.13 11.90 15.46
CA ALA A 134 13.57 12.06 15.68
C ALA A 134 14.37 10.78 15.40
N GLY A 135 13.78 9.60 15.68
CA GLY A 135 14.37 8.30 15.33
C GLY A 135 14.46 8.08 13.84
N PHE A 136 13.38 8.36 13.09
CA PHE A 136 13.35 8.23 11.64
C PHE A 136 14.33 9.17 10.95
N LEU A 137 14.38 10.42 11.39
CA LEU A 137 15.30 11.42 10.84
C LEU A 137 16.75 10.99 11.06
N ARG A 138 17.12 10.61 12.28
CA ARG A 138 18.48 10.10 12.56
C ARG A 138 18.87 8.90 11.69
N LEU A 139 17.95 7.97 11.45
CA LEU A 139 18.21 6.81 10.59
C LEU A 139 18.38 7.23 9.13
N ALA A 140 17.59 8.18 8.65
CA ALA A 140 17.66 8.67 7.29
C ALA A 140 18.89 9.57 7.02
N GLU A 141 19.39 10.26 8.05
CA GLU A 141 20.56 11.15 7.99
C GLU A 141 21.91 10.41 8.09
N HIS A 142 21.90 9.07 8.25
CA HIS A 142 23.16 8.33 8.19
C HIS A 142 23.86 8.54 6.85
N PRO A 143 25.20 8.64 6.86
CA PRO A 143 25.96 8.87 5.63
C PRO A 143 25.83 7.72 4.64
N ASN A 144 25.66 6.50 5.13
CA ASN A 144 25.49 5.30 4.32
C ASN A 144 24.73 4.21 5.08
N GLY A 145 24.24 3.24 4.37
CA GLY A 145 23.55 2.09 4.92
C GLY A 145 22.18 1.87 4.33
N VAL A 146 21.42 0.96 4.92
CA VAL A 146 20.06 0.61 4.49
C VAL A 146 19.06 0.94 5.60
N PHE A 147 18.07 1.74 5.30
CA PHE A 147 16.92 1.98 6.15
C PHE A 147 15.65 1.43 5.49
N LEU A 148 14.96 0.52 6.17
CA LEU A 148 13.78 -0.17 5.65
C LEU A 148 12.51 0.27 6.36
N ILE A 149 11.45 0.46 5.57
CA ILE A 149 10.10 0.65 6.09
C ILE A 149 9.25 -0.54 5.65
N THR A 150 8.65 -1.25 6.62
CA THR A 150 7.86 -2.44 6.37
C THR A 150 6.39 -2.24 6.74
N GLY A 151 5.53 -3.07 6.21
CA GLY A 151 4.10 -3.08 6.49
C GLY A 151 3.27 -3.50 5.29
N PRO A 152 1.97 -3.78 5.48
CA PRO A 152 1.08 -4.17 4.40
C PRO A 152 0.91 -3.05 3.36
N THR A 153 0.33 -3.42 2.22
CA THR A 153 -0.06 -2.43 1.20
C THR A 153 -1.06 -1.43 1.80
N GLY A 154 -0.92 -0.16 1.44
CA GLY A 154 -1.77 0.90 1.98
C GLY A 154 -1.43 1.34 3.41
N SER A 155 -0.35 0.86 4.02
CA SER A 155 0.07 1.30 5.37
C SER A 155 0.76 2.68 5.41
N GLY A 156 0.88 3.36 4.27
CA GLY A 156 1.46 4.71 4.16
C GLY A 156 2.99 4.74 4.13
N LYS A 157 3.66 3.63 3.76
CA LYS A 157 5.13 3.56 3.66
C LYS A 157 5.70 4.63 2.75
N THR A 158 5.18 4.71 1.52
CA THR A 158 5.61 5.69 0.51
C THR A 158 5.49 7.13 1.03
N THR A 159 4.37 7.47 1.67
CA THR A 159 4.15 8.79 2.25
C THR A 159 5.20 9.14 3.31
N THR A 160 5.58 8.15 4.13
CA THR A 160 6.63 8.35 5.15
C THR A 160 8.00 8.54 4.49
N ILE A 161 8.33 7.70 3.52
CA ILE A 161 9.60 7.82 2.79
C ILE A 161 9.68 9.16 2.08
N TYR A 162 8.64 9.57 1.36
CA TYR A 162 8.60 10.86 0.68
C TYR A 162 8.82 12.03 1.66
N ARG A 163 8.25 11.94 2.86
CA ARG A 163 8.49 12.96 3.89
C ARG A 163 9.94 12.96 4.36
N LEU A 164 10.57 11.80 4.49
CA LEU A 164 12.00 11.71 4.82
C LEU A 164 12.86 12.25 3.68
N LEU A 165 12.56 11.89 2.43
CA LEU A 165 13.28 12.43 1.27
C LEU A 165 13.15 13.96 1.18
N THR A 166 11.95 14.49 1.44
CA THR A 166 11.75 15.97 1.48
C THR A 166 12.56 16.63 2.59
N HIS A 167 12.74 15.97 3.73
CA HIS A 167 13.60 16.46 4.81
C HIS A 167 15.08 16.43 4.42
N LEU A 168 15.53 15.36 3.75
CA LEU A 168 16.92 15.22 3.30
C LEU A 168 17.27 16.11 2.11
N ASN A 169 16.27 16.62 1.41
CA ASN A 169 16.45 17.45 0.21
C ASN A 169 16.74 18.89 0.62
N ASP A 170 17.99 19.12 1.02
CA ASP A 170 18.54 20.39 1.45
C ASP A 170 19.16 21.22 0.31
N GLY A 171 19.20 20.65 -0.90
CA GLY A 171 19.83 21.24 -2.08
C GLY A 171 21.33 20.91 -2.22
N GLU A 172 21.93 20.28 -1.22
CA GLU A 172 23.34 19.85 -1.25
C GLU A 172 23.47 18.36 -1.58
N ARG A 173 22.45 17.56 -1.24
CA ARG A 173 22.40 16.12 -1.47
C ARG A 173 21.69 15.77 -2.77
N LYS A 174 22.28 14.89 -3.55
CA LYS A 174 21.64 14.33 -4.74
C LYS A 174 20.79 13.11 -4.38
N ILE A 175 19.49 13.29 -4.48
CA ILE A 175 18.50 12.25 -4.15
C ILE A 175 17.92 11.69 -5.44
N ILE A 176 18.01 10.36 -5.61
CA ILE A 176 17.44 9.67 -6.77
C ILE A 176 16.56 8.52 -6.30
N THR A 177 15.38 8.39 -6.91
CA THR A 177 14.45 7.30 -6.61
C THR A 177 14.23 6.39 -7.81
N VAL A 178 13.88 5.13 -7.56
CA VAL A 178 13.34 4.19 -8.56
C VAL A 178 12.05 3.60 -8.04
N GLU A 179 10.94 3.76 -8.78
CA GLU A 179 9.58 3.55 -8.28
C GLU A 179 8.66 2.91 -9.32
N ASP A 180 7.66 2.13 -8.86
CA ASP A 180 6.64 1.52 -9.70
C ASP A 180 5.23 1.70 -9.12
N PRO A 181 4.55 2.77 -9.52
CA PRO A 181 5.03 3.98 -10.18
C PRO A 181 5.46 5.07 -9.18
N VAL A 182 5.89 6.21 -9.69
CA VAL A 182 5.98 7.46 -8.92
C VAL A 182 4.57 7.89 -8.50
N GLU A 183 4.34 8.07 -7.20
CA GLU A 183 3.01 8.41 -6.64
C GLU A 183 2.81 9.93 -6.51
N LEU A 184 3.87 10.68 -6.30
CA LEU A 184 3.87 12.14 -6.15
C LEU A 184 5.21 12.70 -6.63
N ASP A 185 5.19 13.75 -7.41
CA ASP A 185 6.40 14.46 -7.83
C ASP A 185 7.00 15.24 -6.65
N LEU A 186 8.27 14.99 -6.37
CA LEU A 186 9.03 15.66 -5.30
C LEU A 186 9.98 16.69 -5.94
N PRO A 187 9.76 17.98 -5.72
CA PRO A 187 10.67 19.01 -6.23
C PRO A 187 12.11 18.77 -5.72
N GLY A 188 13.09 18.84 -6.63
CA GLY A 188 14.51 18.65 -6.29
C GLY A 188 14.96 17.19 -6.16
N VAL A 189 14.07 16.20 -6.34
CA VAL A 189 14.37 14.77 -6.34
C VAL A 189 14.28 14.23 -7.76
N ILE A 190 15.25 13.45 -8.18
CA ILE A 190 15.22 12.76 -9.49
C ILE A 190 14.46 11.44 -9.30
N GLN A 191 13.26 11.32 -9.90
CA GLN A 191 12.41 10.16 -9.75
C GLN A 191 12.36 9.34 -11.05
N VAL A 192 12.86 8.11 -10.99
CA VAL A 192 12.90 7.17 -12.12
C VAL A 192 11.73 6.22 -11.99
N ARG A 193 10.88 6.19 -13.02
CA ARG A 193 9.77 5.24 -13.08
C ARG A 193 10.21 3.94 -13.73
N VAL A 194 9.92 2.82 -13.08
CA VAL A 194 10.07 1.47 -13.66
C VAL A 194 9.20 1.33 -14.92
N ARG A 195 9.74 0.71 -15.94
CA ARG A 195 9.07 0.35 -17.19
C ARG A 195 9.55 -1.02 -17.62
N SER A 196 8.95 -2.05 -17.06
CA SER A 196 9.36 -3.45 -17.29
C SER A 196 9.22 -3.86 -18.76
N GLU A 197 8.29 -3.25 -19.50
CA GLU A 197 8.06 -3.46 -20.93
C GLU A 197 9.24 -3.12 -21.82
N ILE A 198 10.14 -2.24 -21.37
CA ILE A 198 11.37 -1.87 -22.08
C ILE A 198 12.63 -2.30 -21.31
N GLY A 199 12.49 -3.18 -20.31
CA GLY A 199 13.61 -3.69 -19.53
C GLY A 199 14.12 -2.76 -18.42
N LEU A 200 13.48 -1.60 -18.17
CA LEU A 200 13.81 -0.72 -17.05
C LEU A 200 13.15 -1.25 -15.77
N THR A 201 13.76 -2.27 -15.17
CA THR A 201 13.36 -2.88 -13.90
C THR A 201 13.94 -2.11 -12.70
N PHE A 202 13.55 -2.46 -11.47
CA PHE A 202 14.18 -1.93 -10.25
C PHE A 202 15.69 -2.15 -10.25
N ALA A 203 16.15 -3.36 -10.57
CA ALA A 203 17.57 -3.70 -10.61
C ALA A 203 18.32 -2.91 -11.70
N ALA A 204 17.76 -2.80 -12.92
CA ALA A 204 18.36 -2.05 -14.01
C ALA A 204 18.42 -0.55 -13.70
N GLY A 205 17.36 0.00 -13.14
CA GLY A 205 17.30 1.40 -12.68
C GLY A 205 18.33 1.69 -11.61
N LEU A 206 18.42 0.84 -10.58
CA LEU A 206 19.35 1.01 -9.47
C LEU A 206 20.81 0.94 -9.92
N ARG A 207 21.18 0.01 -10.85
CA ARG A 207 22.53 -0.01 -11.44
C ARG A 207 22.87 1.29 -12.19
N SER A 208 21.89 1.88 -12.84
CA SER A 208 22.09 3.13 -13.56
C SER A 208 22.22 4.32 -12.61
N ILE A 209 21.44 4.32 -11.53
CA ILE A 209 21.48 5.34 -10.48
C ILE A 209 22.87 5.41 -9.82
N LEU A 210 23.50 4.27 -9.53
CA LEU A 210 24.84 4.20 -8.94
C LEU A 210 25.93 4.90 -9.77
N ARG A 211 25.69 5.14 -11.06
CA ARG A 211 26.62 5.89 -11.94
C ARG A 211 26.26 7.37 -12.06
N GLN A 212 25.29 7.82 -11.30
CA GLN A 212 24.79 9.19 -11.30
C GLN A 212 25.24 10.01 -10.08
N ASP A 213 26.20 9.50 -9.32
CA ASP A 213 26.74 10.16 -8.11
C ASP A 213 25.62 10.58 -7.12
N PRO A 214 24.80 9.63 -6.65
CA PRO A 214 23.75 9.92 -5.68
C PRO A 214 24.29 9.88 -4.25
N ASP A 215 23.80 10.73 -3.37
CA ASP A 215 24.02 10.61 -1.91
C ASP A 215 22.96 9.71 -1.28
N VAL A 216 21.71 9.89 -1.70
CA VAL A 216 20.57 9.16 -1.19
C VAL A 216 19.82 8.45 -2.33
N ILE A 217 19.60 7.17 -2.17
CA ILE A 217 18.87 6.34 -3.12
C ILE A 217 17.60 5.82 -2.47
N MET A 218 16.46 6.04 -3.10
CA MET A 218 15.21 5.38 -2.70
C MET A 218 14.84 4.31 -3.71
N VAL A 219 14.68 3.08 -3.22
CA VAL A 219 14.14 1.97 -4.00
C VAL A 219 12.71 1.72 -3.52
N GLY A 220 11.73 1.87 -4.40
CA GLY A 220 10.32 1.75 -4.04
C GLY A 220 10.03 0.50 -3.22
N GLU A 221 10.58 -0.62 -3.65
CA GLU A 221 10.52 -1.88 -2.90
C GLU A 221 11.61 -2.86 -3.33
N ILE A 222 11.98 -3.77 -2.40
CA ILE A 222 12.89 -4.89 -2.66
C ILE A 222 12.07 -6.18 -2.67
N ARG A 223 11.89 -6.78 -3.87
CA ARG A 223 11.11 -8.01 -4.06
C ARG A 223 11.96 -9.21 -4.45
N ASP A 224 13.08 -8.96 -5.11
CA ASP A 224 13.91 -9.97 -5.77
C ASP A 224 15.37 -9.92 -5.29
N PRO A 225 16.12 -11.04 -5.43
CA PRO A 225 17.50 -11.16 -5.00
C PRO A 225 18.46 -10.16 -5.68
N GLU A 226 18.19 -9.83 -6.94
CA GLU A 226 19.06 -8.96 -7.73
C GLU A 226 19.00 -7.53 -7.21
N THR A 227 17.79 -6.98 -7.02
CA THR A 227 17.57 -5.67 -6.44
C THR A 227 18.13 -5.59 -5.01
N ALA A 228 17.94 -6.66 -4.21
CA ALA A 228 18.46 -6.73 -2.85
C ALA A 228 19.99 -6.62 -2.80
N ARG A 229 20.70 -7.38 -3.62
CA ARG A 229 22.17 -7.35 -3.70
C ARG A 229 22.71 -5.99 -4.11
N ILE A 230 22.11 -5.38 -5.13
CA ILE A 230 22.55 -4.05 -5.61
C ILE A 230 22.31 -3.00 -4.54
N ALA A 231 21.18 -3.04 -3.82
CA ALA A 231 20.87 -2.11 -2.75
C ALA A 231 21.87 -2.23 -1.57
N VAL A 232 22.22 -3.45 -1.16
CA VAL A 232 23.24 -3.70 -0.13
C VAL A 232 24.62 -3.23 -0.61
N GLN A 233 24.99 -3.52 -1.85
CA GLN A 233 26.27 -3.07 -2.41
C GLN A 233 26.34 -1.54 -2.50
N ALA A 234 25.26 -0.86 -2.86
CA ALA A 234 25.18 0.60 -2.83
C ALA A 234 25.44 1.14 -1.42
N ALA A 235 24.86 0.51 -0.41
CA ALA A 235 25.07 0.92 0.98
C ALA A 235 26.51 0.70 1.46
N LEU A 236 27.14 -0.40 1.05
CA LEU A 236 28.56 -0.68 1.33
C LEU A 236 29.51 0.30 0.67
N THR A 237 29.14 0.82 -0.51
CA THR A 237 29.93 1.78 -1.26
C THR A 237 29.70 3.25 -0.90
N GLY A 238 28.97 3.50 0.20
CA GLY A 238 28.88 4.85 0.75
C GLY A 238 27.54 5.55 0.57
N HIS A 239 26.54 4.90 -0.02
CA HIS A 239 25.24 5.53 -0.28
C HIS A 239 24.22 5.23 0.83
N MET A 240 23.35 6.18 1.13
CA MET A 240 22.19 5.93 1.98
C MET A 240 21.03 5.37 1.13
N VAL A 241 20.62 4.13 1.42
CA VAL A 241 19.53 3.46 0.71
C VAL A 241 18.30 3.39 1.60
N ILE A 242 17.20 3.99 1.14
CA ILE A 242 15.88 3.91 1.80
C ILE A 242 14.96 3.06 0.95
N SER A 243 14.36 2.02 1.53
CA SER A 243 13.49 1.13 0.76
C SER A 243 12.33 0.55 1.57
N THR A 244 11.45 -0.17 0.88
CA THR A 244 10.38 -0.92 1.52
C THR A 244 10.53 -2.43 1.31
N VAL A 245 10.06 -3.19 2.28
CA VAL A 245 9.90 -4.64 2.19
C VAL A 245 8.51 -5.01 2.68
N HIS A 246 7.85 -5.92 1.97
CA HIS A 246 6.51 -6.40 2.37
C HIS A 246 6.61 -7.49 3.43
N THR A 247 6.77 -7.10 4.69
CA THR A 247 6.71 -8.00 5.84
C THR A 247 5.71 -7.48 6.88
N ASN A 248 5.15 -8.39 7.67
CA ASN A 248 4.14 -8.05 8.66
C ASN A 248 4.69 -7.35 9.90
N THR A 249 5.95 -7.55 10.20
CA THR A 249 6.65 -6.93 11.34
C THR A 249 8.02 -6.40 10.90
N ALA A 250 8.57 -5.45 11.64
CA ALA A 250 9.89 -4.91 11.36
C ALA A 250 10.97 -6.01 11.45
N LEU A 251 10.92 -6.86 12.47
CA LEU A 251 11.88 -7.95 12.64
C LEU A 251 11.84 -8.99 11.51
N ALA A 252 10.68 -9.20 10.88
CA ALA A 252 10.54 -10.13 9.77
C ALA A 252 11.24 -9.65 8.48
N ALA A 253 11.69 -8.40 8.43
CA ALA A 253 12.48 -7.91 7.30
C ALA A 253 13.86 -8.56 7.23
N ILE A 254 14.45 -8.90 8.38
CA ILE A 254 15.78 -9.54 8.45
C ILE A 254 15.78 -10.92 7.78
N PRO A 255 14.98 -11.91 8.24
CA PRO A 255 14.93 -13.20 7.56
C PRO A 255 14.50 -13.07 6.11
N ARG A 256 13.62 -12.10 5.76
CA ARG A 256 13.24 -11.88 4.36
C ARG A 256 14.40 -11.46 3.48
N LEU A 257 15.34 -10.64 3.96
CA LEU A 257 16.55 -10.29 3.22
C LEU A 257 17.52 -11.46 3.11
N LEU A 258 17.65 -12.27 4.17
CA LEU A 258 18.43 -13.52 4.14
C LEU A 258 17.86 -14.49 3.10
N ASP A 259 16.53 -14.65 3.04
CA ASP A 259 15.85 -15.46 2.02
C ASP A 259 16.08 -14.95 0.59
N LEU A 260 16.28 -13.64 0.43
CA LEU A 260 16.67 -13.02 -0.84
C LEU A 260 18.17 -13.20 -1.16
N GLY A 261 18.89 -13.97 -0.35
CA GLY A 261 20.29 -14.34 -0.58
C GLY A 261 21.29 -13.25 -0.19
N ILE A 262 20.92 -12.35 0.72
CA ILE A 262 21.87 -11.43 1.36
C ILE A 262 22.51 -12.16 2.54
N GLU A 263 23.83 -12.15 2.61
CA GLU A 263 24.59 -12.76 3.68
C GLU A 263 24.44 -11.97 4.98
N ASP A 264 24.37 -12.67 6.10
CA ASP A 264 24.06 -12.11 7.42
C ASP A 264 25.09 -11.06 7.86
N TYR A 265 26.38 -11.28 7.59
CA TYR A 265 27.44 -10.33 7.93
C TYR A 265 27.34 -9.02 7.11
N LEU A 266 26.94 -9.09 5.84
CA LEU A 266 26.72 -7.91 5.03
C LEU A 266 25.52 -7.11 5.55
N LEU A 267 24.45 -7.83 5.90
CA LEU A 267 23.25 -7.20 6.45
C LEU A 267 23.54 -6.53 7.80
N ALA A 268 24.33 -7.17 8.65
CA ALA A 268 24.75 -6.61 9.95
C ALA A 268 25.56 -5.31 9.80
N ASP A 269 26.36 -5.21 8.74
CA ASP A 269 27.19 -4.04 8.47
C ASP A 269 26.36 -2.85 7.92
N VAL A 270 25.42 -3.11 7.02
CA VAL A 270 24.71 -2.03 6.31
C VAL A 270 23.37 -1.64 6.92
N LEU A 271 22.68 -2.53 7.65
CA LEU A 271 21.32 -2.25 8.13
C LEU A 271 21.33 -1.25 9.28
N ARG A 272 20.91 -0.02 9.04
CA ARG A 272 20.82 1.04 10.06
C ARG A 272 19.54 0.96 10.87
N GLY A 273 18.45 0.51 10.26
CA GLY A 273 17.19 0.34 10.97
C GLY A 273 16.07 -0.22 10.13
N VAL A 274 15.05 -0.72 10.83
CA VAL A 274 13.80 -1.18 10.23
C VAL A 274 12.63 -0.59 10.99
N ALA A 275 11.72 0.07 10.29
CA ALA A 275 10.49 0.61 10.84
C ALA A 275 9.28 -0.18 10.36
N GLY A 276 8.49 -0.71 11.30
CA GLY A 276 7.19 -1.34 10.99
C GLY A 276 6.06 -0.31 11.03
N GLN A 277 5.25 -0.25 9.98
CA GLN A 277 4.19 0.74 9.86
C GLN A 277 2.83 0.11 9.55
N ARG A 278 1.81 0.55 10.31
CA ARG A 278 0.41 0.18 10.08
C ARG A 278 -0.50 1.39 10.28
N LEU A 279 -1.57 1.47 9.50
CA LEU A 279 -2.63 2.45 9.70
C LEU A 279 -3.71 1.84 10.58
N ILE A 280 -4.15 2.62 11.56
CA ILE A 280 -5.34 2.32 12.37
C ILE A 280 -6.38 3.42 12.16
N ALA A 281 -7.66 3.04 12.13
CA ALA A 281 -8.73 4.01 12.09
C ALA A 281 -8.72 4.83 13.40
N ALA A 282 -8.66 6.17 13.28
CA ALA A 282 -8.83 7.03 14.44
C ALA A 282 -10.34 7.20 14.70
N CYS A 283 -10.79 6.98 15.93
CA CYS A 283 -12.11 7.41 16.33
C CYS A 283 -12.22 8.93 16.23
N ALA A 284 -13.26 9.44 15.56
CA ALA A 284 -13.55 10.86 15.58
C ALA A 284 -13.77 11.29 17.04
N LYS A 285 -13.07 12.34 17.48
CA LYS A 285 -13.19 12.87 18.84
C LYS A 285 -14.60 13.37 19.21
N THR A 286 -15.49 13.43 18.21
CA THR A 286 -16.86 13.96 18.30
C THR A 286 -17.95 12.89 18.18
N ALA A 287 -17.62 11.60 18.08
CA ALA A 287 -18.67 10.59 18.19
C ALA A 287 -19.15 10.53 19.64
N PRO A 288 -20.43 10.86 19.94
CA PRO A 288 -20.97 10.61 21.26
C PRO A 288 -20.77 9.14 21.58
N ALA A 289 -20.38 8.84 22.83
CA ALA A 289 -20.23 7.47 23.27
C ALA A 289 -21.46 6.65 22.85
N PRO A 290 -21.29 5.46 22.26
CA PRO A 290 -22.43 4.65 21.87
C PRO A 290 -23.30 4.47 23.10
N ARG A 291 -24.56 4.91 23.00
CA ARG A 291 -25.53 4.72 24.09
C ARG A 291 -25.52 3.24 24.44
N PRO A 292 -25.38 2.88 25.72
CA PRO A 292 -25.43 1.48 26.11
C PRO A 292 -26.72 0.90 25.53
N ARG A 293 -26.62 -0.16 24.76
CA ARG A 293 -27.79 -0.87 24.23
C ARG A 293 -28.65 -1.23 25.45
N PRO A 294 -29.95 -0.92 25.46
CA PRO A 294 -30.83 -1.36 26.55
C PRO A 294 -30.66 -2.87 26.68
N ARG A 295 -30.27 -3.34 27.84
CA ARG A 295 -30.22 -4.76 28.12
C ARG A 295 -31.60 -5.32 27.83
N PRO A 296 -31.74 -6.40 27.04
CA PRO A 296 -33.02 -7.03 26.85
C PRO A 296 -33.57 -7.40 28.25
N PRO A 297 -34.87 -7.22 28.50
CA PRO A 297 -35.46 -7.57 29.78
C PRO A 297 -35.10 -9.02 30.07
N LEU A 298 -34.63 -9.28 31.28
CA LEU A 298 -34.41 -10.63 31.80
C LEU A 298 -35.74 -11.35 31.77
N THR A 299 -36.09 -12.02 30.69
CA THR A 299 -37.19 -12.95 30.67
C THR A 299 -36.79 -14.10 31.58
N ASN A 300 -37.55 -14.31 32.66
CA ASN A 300 -37.48 -15.48 33.54
C ASN A 300 -37.63 -16.75 32.70
N ARG A 301 -36.55 -17.26 32.13
CA ARG A 301 -36.52 -18.64 31.65
C ARG A 301 -36.19 -19.53 32.84
N PRO A 302 -37.02 -20.51 33.17
CA PRO A 302 -36.72 -21.47 34.21
C PRO A 302 -35.43 -22.21 33.86
N PHE A 303 -34.50 -22.21 34.79
CA PHE A 303 -33.23 -22.91 34.76
C PHE A 303 -33.53 -24.42 34.62
N ARG A 304 -33.21 -25.00 33.47
CA ARG A 304 -33.16 -26.47 33.30
C ARG A 304 -31.72 -26.94 33.57
N PRO A 305 -31.49 -27.67 34.67
CA PRO A 305 -30.20 -28.31 34.89
C PRO A 305 -30.12 -29.60 34.08
N THR A 306 -29.33 -29.57 32.99
CA THR A 306 -28.87 -30.79 32.31
C THR A 306 -27.36 -30.77 32.30
N CYS A 307 -26.75 -31.19 33.40
CA CYS A 307 -25.40 -31.66 33.41
C CYS A 307 -25.39 -33.14 33.73
N ALA A 308 -25.22 -33.98 32.71
CA ALA A 308 -24.74 -35.34 32.89
C ALA A 308 -23.20 -35.28 32.93
N PRO A 309 -22.53 -35.97 33.86
CA PRO A 309 -21.06 -35.95 33.92
C PRO A 309 -20.47 -36.79 32.82
N SER A 310 -19.72 -36.13 31.87
CA SER A 310 -18.89 -36.81 30.91
C SER A 310 -17.65 -37.43 31.61
N ARG A 311 -17.47 -38.72 31.41
CA ARG A 311 -16.32 -39.53 31.88
C ARG A 311 -15.02 -38.92 31.41
N ARG A 312 -14.12 -38.69 32.36
CA ARG A 312 -12.71 -38.38 32.10
C ARG A 312 -12.06 -39.60 31.46
N THR A 313 -11.57 -39.44 30.22
CA THR A 313 -10.58 -40.35 29.63
C THR A 313 -9.20 -39.71 29.81
N SER A 314 -8.31 -40.45 30.45
CA SER A 314 -6.92 -40.11 30.68
C SER A 314 -6.13 -40.04 29.37
N PRO A 315 -5.16 -39.13 29.19
CA PRO A 315 -4.28 -39.15 28.02
C PRO A 315 -3.20 -40.27 28.16
N PRO A 316 -2.74 -40.85 27.03
CA PRO A 316 -1.70 -41.85 27.05
C PRO A 316 -0.34 -41.23 27.40
N ALA A 317 0.40 -41.98 28.25
CA ALA A 317 1.77 -41.66 28.66
C ALA A 317 2.73 -41.83 27.47
N GLY A 318 3.68 -40.93 27.33
CA GLY A 318 4.87 -41.14 26.54
C GLY A 318 5.27 -40.04 25.57
N TRP A 319 5.73 -38.90 26.09
CA TRP A 319 6.68 -38.06 25.35
C TRP A 319 7.74 -37.56 26.31
N SER A 320 8.93 -38.10 26.13
CA SER A 320 10.15 -37.69 26.84
C SER A 320 10.62 -36.32 26.34
N ARG A 321 10.95 -35.46 27.27
CA ARG A 321 11.64 -34.18 27.03
C ARG A 321 13.10 -34.49 26.63
N SER A 322 13.47 -34.15 25.40
CA SER A 322 14.89 -34.00 25.06
C SER A 322 15.26 -32.52 25.15
N ALA A 323 16.35 -32.30 25.84
CA ALA A 323 16.92 -31.01 26.20
C ALA A 323 17.36 -30.21 24.97
N ALA A 324 17.05 -28.93 24.96
CA ALA A 324 17.64 -27.94 24.06
C ALA A 324 19.03 -27.53 24.58
N PRO A 325 20.03 -27.38 23.72
CA PRO A 325 21.32 -26.84 24.13
C PRO A 325 21.27 -25.31 24.22
N ASN A 326 21.94 -24.80 25.26
CA ASN A 326 22.25 -23.39 25.47
C ASN A 326 22.96 -22.77 24.27
N ALA A 327 22.38 -21.66 23.75
CA ALA A 327 23.13 -20.70 22.96
C ALA A 327 23.23 -19.40 23.77
N ALA A 328 24.35 -19.27 24.45
CA ALA A 328 24.78 -17.99 25.01
C ALA A 328 25.74 -17.31 24.02
N THR A 329 25.66 -15.99 24.00
CA THR A 329 26.60 -15.02 23.43
C THR A 329 26.66 -14.89 21.90
N ALA A 330 25.86 -13.94 21.38
CA ALA A 330 26.25 -13.10 20.25
C ALA A 330 25.84 -11.66 20.55
N GLY A 331 26.80 -10.76 20.34
CA GLY A 331 26.80 -9.39 20.82
C GLY A 331 25.64 -8.51 20.40
N SER A 332 25.35 -7.56 21.26
CA SER A 332 24.35 -6.53 21.12
C SER A 332 24.67 -5.54 19.99
N ALA A 333 24.14 -5.79 18.81
CA ALA A 333 23.85 -4.72 17.87
C ALA A 333 22.41 -4.29 18.15
N ALA A 334 22.24 -3.09 18.69
CA ALA A 334 20.97 -2.59 19.15
C ALA A 334 20.01 -2.40 17.94
N ALA A 335 19.23 -3.41 17.66
CA ALA A 335 18.03 -3.25 16.86
C ALA A 335 16.98 -2.59 17.74
N SER A 336 16.91 -1.26 17.74
CA SER A 336 15.77 -0.55 18.31
C SER A 336 14.56 -0.78 17.42
N ALA A 337 13.87 -1.89 17.63
CA ALA A 337 12.58 -2.15 17.02
C ALA A 337 11.56 -1.23 17.68
N SER A 338 11.36 -0.05 17.13
CA SER A 338 10.25 0.80 17.53
C SER A 338 9.00 0.35 16.79
N MET A 339 8.09 -0.32 17.47
CA MET A 339 6.73 -0.54 16.99
C MET A 339 6.00 0.80 16.99
N SER A 340 5.89 1.43 15.85
CA SER A 340 5.11 2.65 15.74
C SER A 340 3.67 2.34 15.34
N TRP A 341 2.74 2.57 16.26
CA TRP A 341 1.33 2.62 15.97
C TRP A 341 0.95 3.99 15.44
N ARG A 342 0.35 4.06 14.26
CA ARG A 342 -0.11 5.32 13.70
C ARG A 342 -1.61 5.48 13.88
N ARG A 343 -1.99 6.63 14.39
CA ARG A 343 -3.35 7.15 14.22
C ARG A 343 -3.35 8.00 12.96
N CYS A 344 -3.98 7.52 11.91
CA CYS A 344 -4.27 8.36 10.75
C CYS A 344 -5.50 9.21 11.10
N ARG A 345 -5.29 10.50 11.30
CA ARG A 345 -6.39 11.46 11.27
C ARG A 345 -6.69 11.71 9.81
N ARG A 346 -7.87 11.34 9.37
CA ARG A 346 -8.40 11.88 8.13
C ARG A 346 -9.03 13.23 8.43
N PRO A 347 -8.79 14.24 7.58
CA PRO A 347 -9.46 15.52 7.71
C PRO A 347 -10.96 15.41 7.49
#